data_fc4ab3143107692c38cb6f144ff670d3
#
_entry.id   fc4ab3143107692c38cb6f144ff670d3
#
_cell.length_a   1.000
_cell.length_b   1.000
_cell.length_c   1.000
_cell.angle_alpha   90.00
_cell.angle_beta   90.00
_cell.angle_gamma   90.00
#
_symmetry.space_group_name_H-M   'P 1'
#
loop_
_entity.id
_entity.type
_entity.pdbx_description
1 polymer ?
#
loop_
_entity_poly.entity_id
_entity_poly.type
_entity_poly.pdbx_seq_one_letter_code
_entity_poly.pdbx_strand_id
1 'polypeptide(L)'
;ERGATDQVLAAMKIIFNLPHEEKKQLSRTEKNPWGYFDEELTKNKQDWKEIFDLSLDHAHPNDQSQTPWPSRLPGFRDTMLQWHKLCETISLTLLESIMQSLRLPQGSLAHHFTEDNSSFLRLNHYPICQTPAAPDEDFPTEGHLGIYHHTDAGAVTVLLQDKVSGLQVRHNDTWTTIANENDSLIINVGDLVQVWSNDRYKAPLHRVLANSKQDRFSAAFFMNPAFSTNCIPQTGEAPLYRSVNWGEFRSARAAGDYANIGDEVQISDYRI
;
A
#
# COMPACT_ATOMS: atom_id res chain seq x y z
N GLU A 1 1.18 18.27 9.73
CA GLU A 1 0.63 18.89 10.97
C GLU A 1 0.48 17.78 12.03
N ARG A 2 1.08 17.96 13.23
CA ARG A 2 1.09 16.96 14.32
C ARG A 2 -0.32 16.43 14.67
N GLY A 3 -1.34 17.30 14.58
CA GLY A 3 -2.72 16.90 14.86
C GLY A 3 -3.36 15.99 13.81
N ALA A 4 -2.90 15.95 12.56
CA ALA A 4 -3.50 15.13 11.50
C ALA A 4 -3.19 13.64 11.68
N THR A 5 -1.95 13.29 12.04
CA THR A 5 -1.54 11.91 12.30
C THR A 5 -2.30 11.30 13.48
N ASP A 6 -2.44 12.07 14.57
CA ASP A 6 -3.18 11.64 15.75
C ASP A 6 -4.67 11.43 15.45
N GLN A 7 -5.27 12.33 14.65
CA GLN A 7 -6.68 12.22 14.23
C GLN A 7 -6.92 10.96 13.38
N VAL A 8 -6.02 10.65 12.44
CA VAL A 8 -6.11 9.44 11.61
C VAL A 8 -6.01 8.19 12.49
N LEU A 9 -4.98 8.09 13.35
CA LEU A 9 -4.80 6.95 14.24
C LEU A 9 -5.97 6.77 15.22
N ALA A 10 -6.54 7.88 15.74
CA ALA A 10 -7.72 7.82 16.59
C ALA A 10 -8.95 7.31 15.83
N ALA A 11 -9.19 7.80 14.62
CA ALA A 11 -10.29 7.37 13.77
C ALA A 11 -10.17 5.89 13.38
N MET A 12 -8.95 5.41 13.10
CA MET A 12 -8.67 4.00 12.83
C MET A 12 -9.02 3.12 14.03
N LYS A 13 -8.62 3.51 15.24
CA LYS A 13 -8.98 2.75 16.46
C LYS A 13 -10.49 2.65 16.65
N ILE A 14 -11.22 3.69 16.29
CA ILE A 14 -12.69 3.70 16.42
C ILE A 14 -13.32 2.72 15.43
N ILE A 15 -12.96 2.77 14.14
CA ILE A 15 -13.59 1.90 13.13
C ILE A 15 -13.26 0.41 13.36
N PHE A 16 -12.01 0.08 13.70
CA PHE A 16 -11.62 -1.31 13.94
C PHE A 16 -12.17 -1.88 15.28
N ASN A 17 -12.51 -1.02 16.23
CA ASN A 17 -13.19 -1.41 17.48
C ASN A 17 -14.71 -1.55 17.35
N LEU A 18 -15.30 -1.27 16.18
CA LEU A 18 -16.72 -1.56 15.95
C LEU A 18 -17.00 -3.07 16.12
N PRO A 19 -18.20 -3.46 16.56
CA PRO A 19 -18.61 -4.86 16.54
C PRO A 19 -18.40 -5.48 15.17
N HIS A 20 -17.98 -6.74 15.13
CA HIS A 20 -17.68 -7.46 13.89
C HIS A 20 -18.81 -7.37 12.87
N GLU A 21 -20.05 -7.53 13.30
CA GLU A 21 -21.26 -7.41 12.46
C GLU A 21 -21.40 -6.02 11.82
N GLU A 22 -21.01 -4.96 12.52
CA GLU A 22 -21.03 -3.61 11.96
C GLU A 22 -19.89 -3.41 10.92
N LYS A 23 -18.71 -3.97 11.19
CA LYS A 23 -17.61 -3.97 10.22
C LYS A 23 -17.97 -4.75 8.96
N LYS A 24 -18.62 -5.91 9.10
CA LYS A 24 -19.08 -6.73 7.96
C LYS A 24 -20.10 -6.02 7.06
N GLN A 25 -20.92 -5.10 7.59
CA GLN A 25 -21.80 -4.26 6.77
C GLN A 25 -21.03 -3.28 5.86
N LEU A 26 -19.78 -3.01 6.18
CA LEU A 26 -18.87 -2.17 5.40
C LEU A 26 -17.92 -2.99 4.51
N SER A 27 -18.15 -4.29 4.37
CA SER A 27 -17.24 -5.18 3.66
C SER A 27 -17.20 -4.91 2.16
N ARG A 28 -16.02 -5.07 1.59
CA ARG A 28 -15.86 -5.16 0.14
C ARG A 28 -16.65 -6.35 -0.44
N THR A 29 -17.03 -6.22 -1.69
CA THR A 29 -17.77 -7.25 -2.43
C THR A 29 -17.09 -7.53 -3.77
N GLU A 30 -17.53 -8.53 -4.51
CA GLU A 30 -17.03 -8.80 -5.87
C GLU A 30 -17.16 -7.59 -6.82
N LYS A 31 -18.17 -6.72 -6.57
CA LYS A 31 -18.46 -5.54 -7.40
C LYS A 31 -17.90 -4.23 -6.82
N ASN A 32 -17.49 -4.24 -5.56
CA ASN A 32 -16.95 -3.08 -4.88
C ASN A 32 -15.68 -3.46 -4.10
N PRO A 33 -14.48 -3.09 -4.57
CA PRO A 33 -13.22 -3.46 -3.93
C PRO A 33 -12.93 -2.66 -2.65
N TRP A 34 -13.75 -1.65 -2.34
CA TRP A 34 -13.55 -0.77 -1.18
C TRP A 34 -14.25 -1.30 0.06
N GLY A 35 -13.72 -0.91 1.22
CA GLY A 35 -14.30 -1.21 2.52
C GLY A 35 -13.49 -2.21 3.34
N TYR A 36 -14.18 -2.80 4.31
CA TYR A 36 -13.61 -3.73 5.28
C TYR A 36 -13.31 -5.10 4.69
N PHE A 37 -12.18 -5.70 5.09
CA PHE A 37 -11.84 -7.09 4.79
C PHE A 37 -10.85 -7.65 5.82
N ASP A 38 -11.00 -8.91 6.21
CA ASP A 38 -10.23 -9.59 7.25
C ASP A 38 -9.63 -10.95 6.82
N GLU A 39 -9.66 -11.25 5.52
CA GLU A 39 -9.16 -12.49 4.95
C GLU A 39 -8.11 -12.24 3.86
N GLU A 40 -7.29 -11.18 4.02
CA GLU A 40 -6.24 -10.86 3.04
C GLU A 40 -5.18 -11.94 2.98
N LEU A 41 -4.72 -12.18 1.76
CA LEU A 41 -3.61 -13.08 1.48
C LEU A 41 -2.45 -12.28 0.87
N THR A 42 -1.24 -12.64 1.25
CA THR A 42 -0.01 -12.25 0.55
C THR A 42 0.73 -13.54 0.20
N LYS A 43 0.99 -13.77 -1.07
CA LYS A 43 1.59 -15.02 -1.58
C LYS A 43 0.83 -16.27 -1.10
N ASN A 44 -0.49 -16.20 -1.16
CA ASN A 44 -1.41 -17.25 -0.75
C ASN A 44 -1.29 -17.68 0.72
N LYS A 45 -0.68 -16.85 1.57
CA LYS A 45 -0.67 -17.02 3.02
C LYS A 45 -1.51 -15.93 3.66
N GLN A 46 -2.35 -16.31 4.62
CA GLN A 46 -3.22 -15.37 5.30
C GLN A 46 -2.40 -14.42 6.18
N ASP A 47 -2.59 -13.12 5.95
CA ASP A 47 -2.03 -12.07 6.77
C ASP A 47 -2.80 -11.94 8.08
N TRP A 48 -2.07 -11.74 9.19
CA TRP A 48 -2.68 -11.53 10.50
C TRP A 48 -3.08 -10.07 10.68
N LYS A 49 -4.14 -9.68 9.96
CA LYS A 49 -4.67 -8.30 9.97
C LYS A 49 -6.11 -8.23 9.53
N GLU A 50 -6.73 -7.11 9.80
CA GLU A 50 -7.94 -6.63 9.12
C GLU A 50 -7.67 -5.27 8.49
N ILE A 51 -8.37 -4.97 7.41
CA ILE A 51 -8.15 -3.74 6.64
C ILE A 51 -9.45 -2.99 6.39
N PHE A 52 -9.31 -1.70 6.06
CA PHE A 52 -10.34 -0.89 5.45
C PHE A 52 -9.72 -0.10 4.29
N ASP A 53 -10.11 -0.43 3.06
CA ASP A 53 -9.64 0.25 1.87
C ASP A 53 -10.60 1.34 1.46
N LEU A 54 -10.06 2.50 1.11
CA LEU A 54 -10.84 3.63 0.64
C LEU A 54 -10.15 4.37 -0.51
N SER A 55 -10.96 4.90 -1.42
CA SER A 55 -10.52 5.74 -2.52
C SER A 55 -11.35 7.01 -2.58
N LEU A 56 -10.90 7.99 -3.35
CA LEU A 56 -11.71 9.15 -3.70
C LEU A 56 -12.87 8.72 -4.59
N ASP A 57 -14.04 9.30 -4.38
CA ASP A 57 -15.30 8.96 -5.09
C ASP A 57 -15.22 9.13 -6.63
N HIS A 58 -14.09 9.57 -7.17
CA HIS A 58 -13.85 9.85 -8.60
C HIS A 58 -12.85 8.92 -9.28
N ALA A 59 -12.31 7.92 -8.56
CA ALA A 59 -11.21 7.10 -9.04
C ALA A 59 -11.52 6.25 -10.29
N HIS A 60 -12.80 6.13 -10.69
CA HIS A 60 -13.20 5.45 -11.91
C HIS A 60 -14.46 6.07 -12.52
N PRO A 61 -14.38 6.79 -13.65
CA PRO A 61 -15.56 7.37 -14.35
C PRO A 61 -16.62 6.34 -14.74
N ASN A 62 -16.23 5.08 -14.89
CA ASN A 62 -17.12 3.96 -15.25
C ASN A 62 -17.41 3.00 -14.11
N ASP A 63 -16.83 3.23 -12.94
CA ASP A 63 -16.99 2.36 -11.77
C ASP A 63 -17.93 3.05 -10.75
N GLN A 64 -19.08 2.43 -10.52
CA GLN A 64 -20.03 2.88 -9.49
C GLN A 64 -19.63 2.43 -8.08
N SER A 65 -18.44 1.83 -7.92
CA SER A 65 -17.95 1.41 -6.63
C SER A 65 -17.56 2.63 -5.78
N GLN A 66 -18.15 2.72 -4.60
CA GLN A 66 -17.90 3.80 -3.64
C GLN A 66 -17.43 3.23 -2.31
N THR A 67 -16.58 3.97 -1.63
CA THR A 67 -16.20 3.63 -0.26
C THR A 67 -17.45 3.53 0.63
N PRO A 68 -17.71 2.40 1.31
CA PRO A 68 -18.84 2.25 2.21
C PRO A 68 -18.56 2.98 3.53
N TRP A 69 -18.82 4.28 3.55
CA TRP A 69 -18.53 5.12 4.71
C TRP A 69 -19.38 4.74 5.92
N PRO A 70 -18.78 4.60 7.13
CA PRO A 70 -19.51 4.27 8.35
C PRO A 70 -20.41 5.42 8.79
N SER A 71 -21.71 5.30 8.60
CA SER A 71 -22.70 6.37 8.91
C SER A 71 -22.74 6.78 10.39
N ARG A 72 -22.32 5.88 11.29
CA ARG A 72 -22.27 6.11 12.74
C ARG A 72 -21.03 6.83 13.24
N LEU A 73 -20.04 7.05 12.37
CA LEU A 73 -18.77 7.72 12.71
C LEU A 73 -18.71 9.10 12.03
N PRO A 74 -19.38 10.13 12.59
CA PRO A 74 -19.33 11.46 12.02
C PRO A 74 -17.88 11.97 12.00
N GLY A 75 -17.47 12.59 10.87
CA GLY A 75 -16.10 13.09 10.69
C GLY A 75 -15.07 12.05 10.23
N PHE A 76 -15.36 10.74 10.28
CA PHE A 76 -14.43 9.71 9.78
C PHE A 76 -14.09 9.93 8.31
N ARG A 77 -15.12 10.11 7.46
CA ARG A 77 -14.93 10.37 6.03
C ARG A 77 -14.04 11.59 5.79
N ASP A 78 -14.35 12.71 6.44
CA ASP A 78 -13.61 13.96 6.25
C ASP A 78 -12.16 13.84 6.69
N THR A 79 -11.90 13.18 7.82
CA THR A 79 -10.54 12.89 8.30
C THR A 79 -9.75 12.08 7.27
N MET A 80 -10.34 11.01 6.74
CA MET A 80 -9.66 10.12 5.78
C MET A 80 -9.43 10.81 4.43
N LEU A 81 -10.38 11.60 3.93
CA LEU A 81 -10.23 12.35 2.68
C LEU A 81 -9.16 13.46 2.79
N GLN A 82 -9.10 14.16 3.92
CA GLN A 82 -8.05 15.15 4.17
C GLN A 82 -6.66 14.48 4.24
N TRP A 83 -6.58 13.32 4.90
CA TRP A 83 -5.34 12.53 4.96
C TRP A 83 -4.92 12.02 3.58
N HIS A 84 -5.85 11.49 2.80
CA HIS A 84 -5.60 11.05 1.43
C HIS A 84 -5.01 12.20 0.59
N LYS A 85 -5.61 13.38 0.65
CA LYS A 85 -5.14 14.56 -0.10
C LYS A 85 -3.74 15.03 0.32
N LEU A 86 -3.44 14.97 1.62
CA LEU A 86 -2.10 15.27 2.13
C LEU A 86 -1.07 14.27 1.59
N CYS A 87 -1.35 12.96 1.67
CA CYS A 87 -0.47 11.91 1.17
C CYS A 87 -0.25 12.01 -0.34
N GLU A 88 -1.30 12.32 -1.10
CA GLU A 88 -1.20 12.56 -2.55
C GLU A 88 -0.23 13.71 -2.85
N THR A 89 -0.37 14.83 -2.15
CA THR A 89 0.53 16.00 -2.32
C THR A 89 1.99 15.65 -1.99
N ILE A 90 2.22 14.91 -0.90
CA ILE A 90 3.55 14.42 -0.53
C ILE A 90 4.12 13.51 -1.62
N SER A 91 3.32 12.55 -2.09
CA SER A 91 3.73 11.57 -3.10
C SER A 91 4.11 12.22 -4.43
N LEU A 92 3.31 13.18 -4.90
CA LEU A 92 3.61 13.93 -6.14
C LEU A 92 4.90 14.74 -6.01
N THR A 93 5.12 15.39 -4.85
CA THR A 93 6.35 16.15 -4.59
C THR A 93 7.57 15.24 -4.57
N LEU A 94 7.47 14.08 -3.94
CA LEU A 94 8.55 13.10 -3.88
C LEU A 94 8.84 12.49 -5.25
N LEU A 95 7.80 12.12 -6.00
CA LEU A 95 7.95 11.58 -7.34
C LEU A 95 8.65 12.59 -8.27
N GLU A 96 8.26 13.85 -8.22
CA GLU A 96 8.92 14.92 -8.97
C GLU A 96 10.41 15.06 -8.57
N SER A 97 10.71 15.01 -7.28
CA SER A 97 12.10 15.06 -6.77
C SER A 97 12.94 13.87 -7.25
N ILE A 98 12.35 12.67 -7.29
CA ILE A 98 12.98 11.47 -7.83
C ILE A 98 13.28 11.66 -9.32
N MET A 99 12.30 12.13 -10.11
CA MET A 99 12.50 12.37 -11.55
C MET A 99 13.60 13.41 -11.82
N GLN A 100 13.65 14.48 -11.05
CA GLN A 100 14.74 15.47 -11.13
C GLN A 100 16.11 14.85 -10.81
N SER A 101 16.19 13.98 -9.81
CA SER A 101 17.45 13.26 -9.49
C SER A 101 17.93 12.37 -10.65
N LEU A 102 17.00 11.89 -11.46
CA LEU A 102 17.25 11.12 -12.69
C LEU A 102 17.56 12.04 -13.90
N ARG A 103 17.57 13.37 -13.71
CA ARG A 103 17.75 14.39 -14.75
C ARG A 103 16.66 14.38 -15.82
N LEU A 104 15.45 13.96 -15.45
CA LEU A 104 14.29 14.04 -16.32
C LEU A 104 13.65 15.43 -16.25
N PRO A 105 12.97 15.87 -17.32
CA PRO A 105 12.25 17.15 -17.32
C PRO A 105 11.18 17.17 -16.22
N GLN A 106 10.96 18.37 -15.65
CA GLN A 106 9.89 18.60 -14.68
C GLN A 106 8.54 18.20 -15.29
N GLY A 107 7.72 17.49 -14.51
CA GLY A 107 6.39 17.06 -14.94
C GLY A 107 6.38 15.88 -15.92
N SER A 108 7.52 15.21 -16.17
CA SER A 108 7.63 14.11 -17.12
C SER A 108 6.62 12.98 -16.89
N LEU A 109 6.23 12.73 -15.64
CA LEU A 109 5.24 11.72 -15.28
C LEU A 109 3.86 12.29 -14.90
N ALA A 110 3.66 13.61 -14.94
CA ALA A 110 2.41 14.23 -14.47
C ALA A 110 1.16 13.71 -15.21
N HIS A 111 1.30 13.38 -16.49
CA HIS A 111 0.22 12.84 -17.33
C HIS A 111 -0.27 11.44 -16.91
N HIS A 112 0.47 10.73 -16.04
CA HIS A 112 0.06 9.44 -15.49
C HIS A 112 -0.80 9.58 -14.21
N PHE A 113 -0.78 10.76 -13.58
CA PHE A 113 -1.44 11.02 -12.29
C PHE A 113 -2.54 12.08 -12.44
N THR A 114 -3.45 11.84 -13.36
CA THR A 114 -4.64 12.65 -13.63
C THR A 114 -5.76 12.30 -12.62
N GLU A 115 -6.94 12.90 -12.76
CA GLU A 115 -8.09 12.69 -11.87
C GLU A 115 -8.56 11.22 -11.82
N ASP A 116 -8.29 10.44 -12.87
CA ASP A 116 -8.58 9.01 -12.97
C ASP A 116 -7.46 8.10 -12.46
N ASN A 117 -6.48 8.64 -11.71
CA ASN A 117 -5.45 7.82 -11.08
C ASN A 117 -6.07 6.81 -10.10
N SER A 118 -5.41 5.66 -9.93
CA SER A 118 -5.92 4.55 -9.13
C SER A 118 -5.34 4.52 -7.70
N SER A 119 -4.96 5.69 -7.17
CA SER A 119 -4.43 5.83 -5.81
C SER A 119 -5.49 5.54 -4.77
N PHE A 120 -5.09 4.97 -3.64
CA PHE A 120 -6.00 4.65 -2.56
C PHE A 120 -5.30 4.66 -1.20
N LEU A 121 -6.09 4.74 -0.14
CA LEU A 121 -5.64 4.66 1.25
C LEU A 121 -6.11 3.33 1.85
N ARG A 122 -5.18 2.59 2.46
CA ARG A 122 -5.44 1.36 3.22
C ARG A 122 -5.17 1.60 4.69
N LEU A 123 -6.18 1.41 5.50
CA LEU A 123 -6.06 1.34 6.95
C LEU A 123 -5.83 -0.11 7.35
N ASN A 124 -4.84 -0.37 8.18
CA ASN A 124 -4.52 -1.71 8.67
C ASN A 124 -4.62 -1.75 10.20
N HIS A 125 -5.26 -2.76 10.72
CA HIS A 125 -5.23 -3.17 12.11
C HIS A 125 -4.63 -4.57 12.21
N TYR A 126 -3.61 -4.72 13.03
CA TYR A 126 -2.93 -5.99 13.32
C TYR A 126 -3.27 -6.36 14.76
N PRO A 127 -4.24 -7.25 14.99
CA PRO A 127 -4.63 -7.65 16.33
C PRO A 127 -3.54 -8.49 17.01
N ILE A 128 -3.62 -8.62 18.34
CA ILE A 128 -2.73 -9.49 19.11
C ILE A 128 -2.74 -10.90 18.52
N CYS A 129 -1.56 -11.42 18.23
CA CYS A 129 -1.33 -12.75 17.67
C CYS A 129 -0.74 -13.67 18.74
N GLN A 130 -1.37 -14.81 19.01
CA GLN A 130 -0.87 -15.75 20.02
C GLN A 130 0.32 -16.59 19.50
N THR A 131 0.45 -16.71 18.18
CA THR A 131 1.46 -17.51 17.49
C THR A 131 2.18 -16.70 16.41
N PRO A 132 2.87 -15.59 16.76
CA PRO A 132 3.63 -14.82 15.79
C PRO A 132 4.81 -15.63 15.27
N ALA A 133 5.17 -15.44 14.00
CA ALA A 133 6.39 -16.00 13.43
C ALA A 133 7.63 -15.39 14.10
N ALA A 134 8.74 -16.13 14.10
CA ALA A 134 10.02 -15.63 14.62
C ALA A 134 10.52 -14.43 13.78
N PRO A 135 10.93 -13.33 14.44
CA PRO A 135 11.26 -12.08 13.73
C PRO A 135 12.56 -12.14 12.94
N ASP A 136 13.43 -13.10 13.22
CA ASP A 136 14.73 -13.36 12.59
C ASP A 136 14.66 -14.45 11.50
N GLU A 137 13.55 -15.18 11.41
CA GLU A 137 13.36 -16.17 10.35
C GLU A 137 13.18 -15.46 8.98
N ASP A 138 13.95 -15.86 7.99
CA ASP A 138 13.96 -15.18 6.68
C ASP A 138 12.60 -15.30 5.96
N PHE A 139 12.12 -16.53 5.81
CA PHE A 139 10.82 -16.83 5.20
C PHE A 139 10.05 -17.83 6.08
N PRO A 140 9.36 -17.36 7.13
CA PRO A 140 8.78 -18.24 8.13
C PRO A 140 7.76 -19.20 7.53
N THR A 141 7.88 -20.47 7.93
CA THR A 141 6.96 -21.55 7.59
C THR A 141 5.94 -21.81 8.69
N GLU A 142 6.25 -21.40 9.92
CA GLU A 142 5.40 -21.53 11.09
C GLU A 142 5.07 -20.15 11.67
N GLY A 143 3.94 -20.05 12.35
CA GLY A 143 3.44 -18.82 12.92
C GLY A 143 2.88 -17.86 11.88
N HIS A 144 2.49 -16.66 12.33
CA HIS A 144 1.84 -15.65 11.50
C HIS A 144 2.70 -14.40 11.37
N LEU A 145 2.67 -13.80 10.18
CA LEU A 145 3.11 -12.43 9.94
C LEU A 145 1.89 -11.51 9.84
N GLY A 146 2.05 -10.24 10.17
CA GLY A 146 1.04 -9.22 9.92
C GLY A 146 0.81 -9.01 8.42
N ILE A 147 1.91 -8.96 7.64
CA ILE A 147 1.91 -9.03 6.17
C ILE A 147 3.16 -9.82 5.76
N TYR A 148 3.00 -10.78 4.86
CA TYR A 148 4.13 -11.51 4.30
C TYR A 148 4.97 -10.62 3.37
N HIS A 149 6.18 -11.06 3.07
CA HIS A 149 7.17 -10.30 2.32
C HIS A 149 6.70 -10.01 0.88
N HIS A 150 6.74 -8.74 0.49
CA HIS A 150 6.31 -8.25 -0.82
C HIS A 150 7.03 -6.94 -1.17
N THR A 151 6.90 -6.50 -2.41
CA THR A 151 7.16 -5.14 -2.86
C THR A 151 5.83 -4.45 -3.17
N ASP A 152 5.76 -3.13 -3.03
CA ASP A 152 4.59 -2.37 -3.46
C ASP A 152 4.55 -2.27 -4.98
N ALA A 153 3.43 -2.61 -5.58
CA ALA A 153 3.29 -2.62 -7.04
C ALA A 153 3.27 -1.22 -7.68
N GLY A 154 2.81 -0.20 -6.94
CA GLY A 154 2.57 1.16 -7.44
C GLY A 154 3.82 2.02 -7.58
N ALA A 155 3.64 3.34 -7.50
CA ALA A 155 4.72 4.31 -7.65
C ALA A 155 5.38 4.65 -6.30
N VAL A 156 4.63 5.22 -5.36
CA VAL A 156 5.13 5.66 -4.06
C VAL A 156 4.13 5.27 -2.99
N THR A 157 4.64 4.78 -1.86
CA THR A 157 3.85 4.54 -0.65
C THR A 157 4.20 5.55 0.42
N VAL A 158 3.19 6.17 1.01
CA VAL A 158 3.30 7.02 2.21
C VAL A 158 2.64 6.29 3.37
N LEU A 159 3.44 5.86 4.34
CA LEU A 159 2.99 5.08 5.47
C LEU A 159 3.04 5.88 6.77
N LEU A 160 1.89 6.01 7.41
CA LEU A 160 1.76 6.36 8.82
C LEU A 160 1.70 5.06 9.63
N GLN A 161 2.45 4.96 10.71
CA GLN A 161 2.32 3.88 11.69
C GLN A 161 2.17 4.43 13.11
N ASP A 162 1.55 3.64 13.98
CA ASP A 162 1.50 3.95 15.40
C ASP A 162 2.85 3.65 16.10
N LYS A 163 2.86 3.69 17.44
CA LYS A 163 4.08 3.47 18.23
C LYS A 163 4.50 2.00 18.33
N VAL A 164 3.73 1.08 17.75
CA VAL A 164 4.03 -0.37 17.82
C VAL A 164 4.92 -0.75 16.66
N SER A 165 6.10 -1.25 16.96
CA SER A 165 7.07 -1.71 15.97
C SER A 165 6.58 -2.98 15.27
N GLY A 166 6.96 -3.16 14.00
CA GLY A 166 6.58 -4.36 13.25
C GLY A 166 7.01 -4.34 11.78
N LEU A 167 7.19 -3.16 11.17
CA LEU A 167 7.67 -3.07 9.80
C LEU A 167 9.13 -3.49 9.72
N GLN A 168 9.44 -4.42 8.83
CA GLN A 168 10.81 -4.82 8.47
C GLN A 168 11.05 -4.63 6.98
N VAL A 169 12.24 -4.16 6.64
CA VAL A 169 12.72 -4.00 5.27
C VAL A 169 13.96 -4.88 5.08
N ARG A 170 14.03 -5.57 3.95
CA ARG A 170 15.17 -6.42 3.60
C ARG A 170 16.22 -5.61 2.87
N HIS A 171 17.41 -5.56 3.42
CA HIS A 171 18.58 -4.93 2.82
C HIS A 171 19.81 -5.84 2.98
N ASN A 172 20.53 -6.10 1.91
CA ASN A 172 21.70 -6.99 1.91
C ASN A 172 21.41 -8.34 2.61
N ASP A 173 20.32 -8.97 2.23
CA ASP A 173 19.85 -10.26 2.78
C ASP A 173 19.57 -10.27 4.29
N THR A 174 19.40 -9.10 4.89
CA THR A 174 19.09 -8.95 6.31
C THR A 174 17.79 -8.17 6.49
N TRP A 175 16.91 -8.65 7.37
CA TRP A 175 15.72 -7.93 7.80
C TRP A 175 16.06 -6.90 8.86
N THR A 176 15.76 -5.65 8.58
CA THR A 176 15.94 -4.53 9.51
C THR A 176 14.58 -3.99 9.93
N THR A 177 14.32 -3.95 11.22
CA THR A 177 13.11 -3.34 11.76
C THR A 177 13.21 -1.82 11.66
N ILE A 178 12.21 -1.20 11.06
CA ILE A 178 12.12 0.26 10.95
C ILE A 178 11.67 0.82 12.29
N ALA A 179 12.47 1.73 12.81
CA ALA A 179 12.17 2.40 14.09
C ALA A 179 10.91 3.29 13.94
N ASN A 180 10.13 3.33 15.01
CA ASN A 180 8.99 4.23 15.11
C ASN A 180 9.47 5.58 15.66
N GLU A 181 9.52 6.56 14.81
CA GLU A 181 9.82 7.94 15.18
C GLU A 181 8.51 8.74 15.29
N ASN A 182 8.39 9.53 16.35
CA ASN A 182 7.22 10.39 16.51
C ASN A 182 7.13 11.40 15.36
N ASP A 183 5.92 11.66 14.92
CA ASP A 183 5.63 12.65 13.88
C ASP A 183 6.36 12.41 12.54
N SER A 184 6.71 11.16 12.24
CA SER A 184 7.35 10.77 10.99
C SER A 184 6.41 9.95 10.10
N LEU A 185 6.68 10.02 8.79
CA LEU A 185 6.09 9.15 7.77
C LEU A 185 7.20 8.32 7.16
N ILE A 186 6.90 7.07 6.88
CA ILE A 186 7.81 6.20 6.15
C ILE A 186 7.43 6.26 4.67
N ILE A 187 8.44 6.46 3.82
CA ILE A 187 8.25 6.52 2.37
C ILE A 187 9.04 5.38 1.73
N ASN A 188 8.40 4.68 0.81
CA ASN A 188 9.09 3.76 -0.08
C ASN A 188 8.61 3.92 -1.52
N VAL A 189 9.51 3.62 -2.46
CA VAL A 189 9.18 3.52 -3.87
C VAL A 189 8.62 2.13 -4.18
N GLY A 190 7.70 2.07 -5.13
CA GLY A 190 7.16 0.81 -5.62
C GLY A 190 7.76 0.37 -6.96
N ASP A 191 7.26 -0.73 -7.48
CA ASP A 191 7.74 -1.40 -8.69
C ASP A 191 7.71 -0.48 -9.93
N LEU A 192 6.73 0.44 -10.04
CA LEU A 192 6.66 1.36 -11.18
C LEU A 192 7.80 2.38 -11.18
N VAL A 193 8.22 2.91 -10.02
CA VAL A 193 9.39 3.78 -9.94
C VAL A 193 10.66 3.01 -10.27
N GLN A 194 10.74 1.74 -9.91
CA GLN A 194 11.85 0.87 -10.32
C GLN A 194 11.92 0.76 -11.85
N VAL A 195 10.79 0.56 -12.54
CA VAL A 195 10.73 0.54 -14.01
C VAL A 195 11.11 1.90 -14.60
N TRP A 196 10.47 2.99 -14.18
CA TRP A 196 10.74 4.34 -14.72
C TRP A 196 12.20 4.76 -14.53
N SER A 197 12.79 4.41 -13.40
CA SER A 197 14.19 4.72 -13.09
C SER A 197 15.20 3.75 -13.69
N ASN A 198 14.75 2.70 -14.38
CA ASN A 198 15.59 1.65 -14.94
C ASN A 198 16.55 1.04 -13.89
N ASP A 199 16.00 0.63 -12.73
CA ASP A 199 16.71 0.08 -11.55
C ASP A 199 17.57 1.06 -10.73
N ARG A 200 17.60 2.35 -11.05
CA ARG A 200 18.33 3.31 -10.20
C ARG A 200 17.69 3.48 -8.82
N TYR A 201 16.37 3.33 -8.74
CA TYR A 201 15.61 3.14 -7.51
C TYR A 201 14.95 1.76 -7.54
N LYS A 202 15.08 1.02 -6.46
CA LYS A 202 14.50 -0.33 -6.36
C LYS A 202 13.42 -0.36 -5.29
N ALA A 203 12.31 -1.01 -5.62
CA ALA A 203 11.26 -1.29 -4.66
C ALA A 203 11.81 -2.21 -3.55
N PRO A 204 11.76 -1.79 -2.28
CA PRO A 204 12.30 -2.59 -1.19
C PRO A 204 11.37 -3.75 -0.86
N LEU A 205 11.93 -4.95 -0.71
CA LEU A 205 11.21 -6.07 -0.14
C LEU A 205 10.96 -5.79 1.35
N HIS A 206 9.70 -5.86 1.77
CA HIS A 206 9.33 -5.57 3.15
C HIS A 206 8.23 -6.50 3.66
N ARG A 207 8.07 -6.56 4.98
CA ARG A 207 7.07 -7.36 5.67
C ARG A 207 6.63 -6.70 6.97
N VAL A 208 5.54 -7.16 7.56
CA VAL A 208 5.10 -6.72 8.88
C VAL A 208 5.03 -7.92 9.82
N LEU A 209 5.71 -7.81 10.96
CA LEU A 209 5.64 -8.81 12.02
C LEU A 209 4.27 -8.74 12.73
N ALA A 210 3.69 -9.89 13.01
CA ALA A 210 2.66 -9.98 14.03
C ALA A 210 3.28 -9.93 15.42
N ASN A 211 2.56 -9.51 16.45
CA ASN A 211 3.05 -9.50 17.81
C ASN A 211 2.00 -9.98 18.81
N SER A 212 2.48 -10.45 19.97
CA SER A 212 1.63 -11.05 21.01
C SER A 212 1.29 -10.12 22.18
N LYS A 213 1.67 -8.84 22.11
CA LYS A 213 1.58 -7.93 23.26
C LYS A 213 0.48 -6.89 23.14
N GLN A 214 0.31 -6.33 21.94
CA GLN A 214 -0.62 -5.22 21.72
C GLN A 214 -0.99 -5.11 20.25
N ASP A 215 -2.14 -4.51 20.00
CA ASP A 215 -2.58 -4.17 18.63
C ASP A 215 -1.66 -3.14 18.01
N ARG A 216 -1.51 -3.22 16.69
CA ARG A 216 -0.77 -2.25 15.88
C ARG A 216 -1.68 -1.67 14.81
N PHE A 217 -1.51 -0.38 14.50
CA PHE A 217 -2.24 0.31 13.45
C PHE A 217 -1.28 0.98 12.46
N SER A 218 -1.62 0.93 11.18
CA SER A 218 -0.92 1.70 10.15
C SER A 218 -1.85 2.11 9.02
N ALA A 219 -1.59 3.28 8.44
CA ALA A 219 -2.31 3.79 7.27
C ALA A 219 -1.33 3.95 6.11
N ALA A 220 -1.50 3.17 5.06
CA ALA A 220 -0.68 3.18 3.87
C ALA A 220 -1.44 3.84 2.71
N PHE A 221 -0.92 4.96 2.21
CA PHE A 221 -1.39 5.57 0.98
C PHE A 221 -0.52 5.09 -0.18
N PHE A 222 -1.17 4.52 -1.18
CA PHE A 222 -0.53 4.02 -2.40
C PHE A 222 -0.79 4.99 -3.54
N MET A 223 0.26 5.68 -3.99
CA MET A 223 0.21 6.53 -5.17
C MET A 223 0.34 5.66 -6.42
N ASN A 224 -0.73 5.58 -7.19
CA ASN A 224 -0.81 4.75 -8.40
C ASN A 224 -1.23 5.61 -9.60
N PRO A 225 -0.72 5.33 -10.82
CA PRO A 225 -1.18 6.02 -12.01
C PRO A 225 -2.58 5.56 -12.45
N ALA A 226 -3.11 6.16 -13.51
CA ALA A 226 -4.31 5.68 -14.17
C ALA A 226 -4.12 4.26 -14.72
N PHE A 227 -5.15 3.41 -14.66
CA PHE A 227 -5.07 2.01 -15.11
C PHE A 227 -4.63 1.84 -16.57
N SER A 228 -4.89 2.82 -17.41
CA SER A 228 -4.47 2.85 -18.82
C SER A 228 -2.98 3.12 -19.03
N THR A 229 -2.24 3.47 -17.97
CA THR A 229 -0.83 3.87 -18.06
C THR A 229 0.05 2.72 -18.51
N ASN A 230 0.92 3.01 -19.49
CA ASN A 230 2.01 2.13 -19.89
C ASN A 230 3.33 2.69 -19.34
N CYS A 231 3.96 1.93 -18.44
CA CYS A 231 5.21 2.30 -17.79
C CYS A 231 6.40 1.74 -18.59
N ILE A 232 7.33 2.62 -18.96
CA ILE A 232 8.57 2.27 -19.64
C ILE A 232 9.75 2.98 -18.96
N PRO A 233 10.97 2.45 -19.02
CA PRO A 233 12.16 3.14 -18.55
C PRO A 233 12.31 4.53 -19.17
N GLN A 234 12.61 5.55 -18.34
CA GLN A 234 12.65 6.96 -18.73
C GLN A 234 14.09 7.52 -18.84
N THR A 235 15.11 6.76 -18.45
CA THR A 235 16.49 7.26 -18.22
C THR A 235 17.35 7.43 -19.46
N GLY A 236 16.87 7.11 -20.66
CA GLY A 236 17.64 7.21 -21.89
C GLY A 236 18.75 6.15 -22.06
N GLU A 237 18.92 5.26 -21.09
CA GLU A 237 19.83 4.11 -21.15
C GLU A 237 19.15 2.92 -21.84
N ALA A 238 19.91 1.86 -22.17
CA ALA A 238 19.34 0.62 -22.64
C ALA A 238 18.26 0.12 -21.63
N PRO A 239 17.02 -0.12 -22.08
CA PRO A 239 15.95 -0.48 -21.18
C PRO A 239 16.19 -1.84 -20.56
N LEU A 240 15.99 -1.95 -19.24
CA LEU A 240 16.02 -3.22 -18.50
C LEU A 240 14.63 -3.88 -18.42
N TYR A 241 13.60 -3.15 -18.81
CA TYR A 241 12.21 -3.60 -18.75
C TYR A 241 11.48 -3.37 -20.07
N ARG A 242 10.66 -4.35 -20.47
CA ARG A 242 9.63 -4.14 -21.47
C ARG A 242 8.53 -3.23 -20.91
N SER A 243 7.63 -2.73 -21.75
CA SER A 243 6.50 -1.93 -21.31
C SER A 243 5.62 -2.71 -20.33
N VAL A 244 5.25 -2.07 -19.22
CA VAL A 244 4.34 -2.58 -18.19
C VAL A 244 3.05 -1.80 -18.25
N ASN A 245 1.95 -2.41 -18.70
CA ASN A 245 0.63 -1.81 -18.54
C ASN A 245 0.20 -1.92 -17.07
N TRP A 246 -0.09 -0.79 -16.44
CA TRP A 246 -0.41 -0.77 -15.01
C TRP A 246 -1.65 -1.58 -14.66
N GLY A 247 -2.73 -1.43 -15.44
CA GLY A 247 -3.98 -2.14 -15.19
C GLY A 247 -3.83 -3.65 -15.27
N GLU A 248 -3.13 -4.14 -16.30
CA GLU A 248 -2.84 -5.57 -16.47
C GLU A 248 -1.93 -6.10 -15.35
N PHE A 249 -0.84 -5.38 -15.04
CA PHE A 249 0.08 -5.77 -13.97
C PHE A 249 -0.62 -5.83 -12.61
N ARG A 250 -1.41 -4.78 -12.27
CA ARG A 250 -2.14 -4.72 -11.00
C ARG A 250 -3.17 -5.84 -10.88
N SER A 251 -3.89 -6.15 -11.96
CA SER A 251 -4.90 -7.22 -11.98
C SER A 251 -4.26 -8.60 -11.86
N ALA A 252 -3.18 -8.85 -12.61
CA ALA A 252 -2.45 -10.12 -12.55
C ALA A 252 -1.81 -10.35 -11.16
N ARG A 253 -1.24 -9.28 -10.55
CA ARG A 253 -0.70 -9.35 -9.20
C ARG A 253 -1.77 -9.67 -8.16
N ALA A 254 -2.92 -8.98 -8.23
CA ALA A 254 -4.05 -9.24 -7.34
C ALA A 254 -4.60 -10.66 -7.48
N ALA A 255 -4.66 -11.21 -8.68
CA ALA A 255 -5.12 -12.59 -8.91
C ALA A 255 -4.19 -13.62 -8.27
N GLY A 256 -2.88 -13.41 -8.32
CA GLY A 256 -1.90 -14.30 -7.69
C GLY A 256 -1.91 -14.21 -6.15
N ASP A 257 -2.08 -12.99 -5.60
CA ASP A 257 -2.06 -12.78 -4.16
C ASP A 257 -3.37 -13.20 -3.46
N TYR A 258 -4.52 -12.90 -4.07
CA TYR A 258 -5.80 -12.97 -3.36
C TYR A 258 -6.68 -14.17 -3.73
N ALA A 259 -6.46 -14.76 -4.88
CA ALA A 259 -7.37 -15.78 -5.39
C ALA A 259 -6.72 -17.16 -5.57
N ASN A 260 -5.41 -17.28 -5.32
CA ASN A 260 -4.64 -18.50 -5.60
C ASN A 260 -4.88 -19.05 -7.03
N ILE A 261 -5.05 -18.14 -7.98
CA ILE A 261 -5.34 -18.43 -9.39
C ILE A 261 -4.05 -18.28 -10.20
N GLY A 262 -3.04 -19.10 -9.91
CA GLY A 262 -1.76 -19.05 -10.61
C GLY A 262 -0.63 -18.39 -9.81
N ASP A 263 0.51 -18.21 -10.47
CA ASP A 263 1.69 -17.59 -9.88
C ASP A 263 1.51 -16.07 -9.75
N GLU A 264 1.96 -15.51 -8.63
CA GLU A 264 2.01 -14.06 -8.44
C GLU A 264 2.98 -13.42 -9.43
N VAL A 265 2.47 -12.55 -10.30
CA VAL A 265 3.30 -11.81 -11.27
C VAL A 265 4.19 -10.81 -10.53
N GLN A 266 5.49 -10.88 -10.78
CA GLN A 266 6.49 -9.98 -10.22
C GLN A 266 6.98 -8.98 -11.27
N ILE A 267 7.47 -7.81 -10.82
CA ILE A 267 8.05 -6.84 -11.76
C ILE A 267 9.28 -7.40 -12.49
N SER A 268 9.99 -8.37 -11.90
CA SER A 268 11.09 -9.09 -12.53
C SER A 268 10.69 -9.84 -13.80
N ASP A 269 9.42 -10.24 -13.94
CA ASP A 269 8.91 -10.97 -15.10
C ASP A 269 8.80 -10.08 -16.35
N TYR A 270 8.93 -8.78 -16.17
CA TYR A 270 8.97 -7.78 -17.23
C TYR A 270 10.39 -7.37 -17.63
N ARG A 271 11.42 -8.01 -17.07
CA ARG A 271 12.81 -7.77 -17.50
C ARG A 271 13.06 -8.28 -18.92
N ILE A 272 13.97 -7.57 -19.64
CA ILE A 272 14.46 -7.93 -20.98
C ILE A 272 15.71 -8.78 -20.86
#